data_557ad0437005b4b7e8288f747b66844d
#
_entry.id   557ad0437005b4b7e8288f747b66844d
#
_cell.length_a   1.000
_cell.length_b   1.000
_cell.length_c   1.000
_cell.angle_alpha   90.00
_cell.angle_beta   90.00
_cell.angle_gamma   90.00
#
_symmetry.space_group_name_H-M   'P 1'
#
loop_
_entity.id
_entity.type
_entity.pdbx_description
1 polymer ?
#
loop_
_entity_poly.entity_id
_entity_poly.type
_entity_poly.pdbx_seq_one_letter_code
_entity_poly.pdbx_strand_id
1 'polypeptide(L)'
;MNQHHSVCRRLLLVLLAITVSSVSVFATEITIPGLSAFCFAEEDFVQSSADAEGIYLVSVPSSMQGEVHYRTRVLRAGDVIPAEALNMLSMHPADTCSGTCEIVYCPIADGKVGAQQTMKLRLLGGKDQAPVCEDSALETYKNIANTGSLKAADDADTTLTYQLVKEPKRGAVELHEDGSFTYTPDHNKVGSDSFLFTATDSAGNVSNEACVKIKIIKPTDKAMYTDVQTPGDTYVAMWLKEQGVYCGKTVAGNFCFEPDSTVSRGEFLIMTMQLLGSSQEDAALTSGFADEDQTPDWMRPFIVTALRNGVITGVSSENGLVFRPQAALTRAEAAVMLQNILDLPGSGSKSVFASDEASAVPVWAADAVDALAGVGIEIARSTSAEPITRMEAGRLLYEVWSLSQQGDVSAFRFAE
;
A
#
# COMPACT_ATOMS: atom_id res chain seq x y z
N MET A 1 -19.62 -35.20 -35.11
CA MET A 1 -18.89 -36.19 -34.27
C MET A 1 -17.41 -36.03 -34.59
N ASN A 2 -16.67 -35.29 -33.81
CA ASN A 2 -15.25 -35.45 -33.59
C ASN A 2 -14.88 -34.56 -32.43
N GLN A 3 -14.61 -35.17 -31.32
CA GLN A 3 -14.10 -34.57 -30.10
C GLN A 3 -12.62 -34.24 -30.29
N HIS A 4 -12.23 -32.97 -30.18
CA HIS A 4 -10.85 -32.59 -29.91
C HIS A 4 -10.69 -32.45 -28.39
N HIS A 5 -10.28 -33.55 -27.77
CA HIS A 5 -9.67 -33.50 -26.45
C HIS A 5 -8.23 -32.98 -26.61
N SER A 6 -8.00 -31.75 -26.15
CA SER A 6 -6.67 -31.21 -25.92
C SER A 6 -6.08 -31.96 -24.71
N VAL A 7 -5.10 -32.80 -24.95
CA VAL A 7 -4.38 -33.55 -23.91
C VAL A 7 -3.31 -32.62 -23.34
N CYS A 8 -3.60 -32.01 -22.20
CA CYS A 8 -2.59 -31.34 -21.38
C CYS A 8 -1.66 -32.42 -20.79
N ARG A 9 -0.40 -32.49 -21.25
CA ARG A 9 0.60 -33.39 -20.72
C ARG A 9 1.14 -32.84 -19.41
N ARG A 10 0.88 -33.55 -18.32
CA ARG A 10 1.53 -33.36 -17.01
C ARG A 10 3.00 -33.80 -17.09
N LEU A 11 3.91 -32.90 -16.70
CA LEU A 11 5.31 -33.29 -16.41
C LEU A 11 5.49 -33.43 -14.89
N LEU A 12 6.23 -34.43 -14.51
CA LEU A 12 6.41 -35.02 -13.19
C LEU A 12 6.81 -34.01 -12.11
N LEU A 13 6.05 -34.00 -11.01
CA LEU A 13 6.41 -33.36 -9.75
C LEU A 13 7.48 -34.16 -9.01
N VAL A 14 8.60 -33.57 -8.64
CA VAL A 14 9.52 -34.13 -7.65
C VAL A 14 9.28 -33.44 -6.32
N LEU A 15 8.60 -34.12 -5.42
CA LEU A 15 8.44 -33.75 -4.01
C LEU A 15 9.74 -34.03 -3.26
N LEU A 16 10.36 -33.01 -2.69
CA LEU A 16 11.37 -33.14 -1.64
C LEU A 16 10.78 -32.63 -0.32
N ALA A 17 10.34 -33.57 0.52
CA ALA A 17 9.85 -33.24 1.86
C ALA A 17 11.05 -33.14 2.83
N ILE A 18 11.29 -31.98 3.39
CA ILE A 18 12.16 -31.80 4.56
C ILE A 18 11.28 -31.34 5.72
N THR A 19 11.15 -32.23 6.72
CA THR A 19 10.43 -31.96 7.97
C THR A 19 11.29 -31.13 8.91
N VAL A 20 10.94 -29.86 9.12
CA VAL A 20 11.35 -29.05 10.29
C VAL A 20 10.12 -28.34 10.80
N SER A 21 9.78 -28.63 12.05
CA SER A 21 8.65 -28.03 12.79
C SER A 21 8.92 -26.56 13.07
N SER A 22 8.21 -25.67 12.41
CA SER A 22 7.79 -24.31 12.78
C SER A 22 7.34 -23.56 11.52
N VAL A 23 6.07 -23.12 11.52
CA VAL A 23 5.41 -22.25 10.52
C VAL A 23 5.84 -22.56 9.07
N SER A 24 5.16 -23.53 8.45
CA SER A 24 5.43 -23.93 7.07
C SER A 24 4.85 -22.88 6.11
N VAL A 25 5.69 -21.98 5.64
CA VAL A 25 5.44 -21.29 4.36
C VAL A 25 5.73 -22.32 3.28
N PHE A 26 4.73 -22.98 2.75
CA PHE A 26 4.88 -23.85 1.59
C PHE A 26 4.97 -23.00 0.34
N ALA A 27 6.16 -22.83 -0.21
CA ALA A 27 6.33 -22.26 -1.54
C ALA A 27 6.20 -23.40 -2.56
N THR A 28 5.13 -23.44 -3.33
CA THR A 28 5.00 -24.33 -4.48
C THR A 28 5.73 -23.66 -5.64
N GLU A 29 6.69 -24.35 -6.26
CA GLU A 29 7.37 -23.88 -7.48
C GLU A 29 6.85 -24.65 -8.68
N ILE A 30 6.31 -23.94 -9.69
CA ILE A 30 5.80 -24.49 -10.93
C ILE A 30 6.65 -23.96 -12.08
N THR A 31 7.20 -24.85 -12.89
CA THR A 31 7.93 -24.47 -14.11
C THR A 31 6.97 -24.45 -15.30
N ILE A 32 6.86 -23.31 -15.96
CA ILE A 32 6.03 -23.08 -17.15
C ILE A 32 6.93 -23.10 -18.38
N PRO A 33 6.84 -24.13 -19.23
CA PRO A 33 7.68 -24.24 -20.42
C PRO A 33 7.13 -23.38 -21.56
N GLY A 34 7.95 -22.49 -22.09
CA GLY A 34 7.62 -21.69 -23.27
C GLY A 34 6.55 -20.61 -23.02
N LEU A 35 6.09 -20.00 -24.10
CA LEU A 35 5.10 -18.90 -24.10
C LEU A 35 3.64 -19.41 -24.18
N SER A 36 3.41 -20.71 -24.06
CA SER A 36 2.06 -21.28 -24.10
C SER A 36 1.34 -21.10 -22.78
N ALA A 37 0.04 -20.87 -22.84
CA ALA A 37 -0.79 -20.80 -21.66
C ALA A 37 -0.65 -22.08 -20.82
N PHE A 38 -0.40 -21.92 -19.53
CA PHE A 38 -0.32 -22.98 -18.53
C PHE A 38 -1.62 -23.04 -17.74
N CYS A 39 -2.28 -24.21 -17.69
CA CYS A 39 -3.48 -24.41 -16.91
C CYS A 39 -3.12 -24.97 -15.53
N PHE A 40 -3.59 -24.30 -14.48
CA PHE A 40 -3.43 -24.76 -13.11
C PHE A 40 -4.36 -25.95 -12.81
N ALA A 41 -3.95 -26.78 -11.87
CA ALA A 41 -4.81 -27.75 -11.23
C ALA A 41 -5.23 -27.24 -9.85
N GLU A 42 -6.33 -27.75 -9.31
CA GLU A 42 -6.78 -27.39 -7.96
C GLU A 42 -5.69 -27.68 -6.91
N GLU A 43 -4.99 -28.81 -7.06
CA GLU A 43 -3.87 -29.20 -6.19
C GLU A 43 -2.68 -28.24 -6.19
N ASP A 44 -2.56 -27.34 -7.16
CA ASP A 44 -1.51 -26.33 -7.19
C ASP A 44 -1.74 -25.23 -6.13
N PHE A 45 -2.99 -24.97 -5.78
CA PHE A 45 -3.38 -23.95 -4.82
C PHE A 45 -3.72 -24.48 -3.41
N VAL A 46 -4.06 -25.75 -3.29
CA VAL A 46 -4.62 -26.31 -2.05
C VAL A 46 -3.79 -27.51 -1.61
N GLN A 47 -2.74 -27.27 -0.83
CA GLN A 47 -1.92 -28.36 -0.26
C GLN A 47 -2.29 -28.77 1.17
N SER A 48 -3.21 -28.13 1.86
CA SER A 48 -3.35 -28.35 3.30
C SER A 48 -4.75 -28.49 3.89
N SER A 49 -5.84 -28.36 3.14
CA SER A 49 -7.16 -28.73 3.70
C SER A 49 -8.05 -29.37 2.65
N ALA A 50 -8.59 -30.54 3.01
CA ALA A 50 -9.59 -31.25 2.20
C ALA A 50 -10.92 -30.47 2.05
N ASP A 51 -11.06 -29.35 2.75
CA ASP A 51 -12.26 -28.54 2.89
C ASP A 51 -12.08 -27.11 2.38
N ALA A 52 -11.14 -26.84 1.47
CA ALA A 52 -10.95 -25.50 0.92
C ALA A 52 -12.12 -25.10 0.02
N GLU A 53 -12.75 -23.97 0.35
CA GLU A 53 -13.86 -23.36 -0.38
C GLU A 53 -13.38 -22.51 -1.57
N GLY A 54 -12.09 -22.12 -1.59
CA GLY A 54 -11.48 -21.30 -2.63
C GLY A 54 -10.20 -20.59 -2.18
N ILE A 55 -9.80 -19.59 -2.95
CA ILE A 55 -8.64 -18.74 -2.65
C ILE A 55 -9.00 -17.27 -2.79
N TYR A 56 -8.32 -16.43 -1.99
CA TYR A 56 -8.28 -14.98 -2.14
C TYR A 56 -6.91 -14.59 -2.71
N LEU A 57 -6.88 -13.86 -3.84
CA LEU A 57 -5.64 -13.43 -4.48
C LEU A 57 -5.13 -12.16 -3.81
N VAL A 58 -3.95 -12.24 -3.19
CA VAL A 58 -3.25 -11.09 -2.59
C VAL A 58 -2.46 -10.33 -3.65
N SER A 59 -1.72 -11.07 -4.51
CA SER A 59 -1.05 -10.48 -5.66
C SER A 59 -0.98 -11.47 -6.82
N VAL A 60 -0.88 -10.94 -8.03
CA VAL A 60 -0.69 -11.67 -9.28
C VAL A 60 0.53 -11.12 -10.01
N PRO A 61 1.14 -11.88 -10.95
CA PRO A 61 2.22 -11.37 -11.78
C PRO A 61 1.86 -10.05 -12.47
N SER A 62 2.86 -9.20 -12.68
CA SER A 62 2.68 -7.98 -13.46
C SER A 62 2.32 -8.31 -14.91
N SER A 63 1.65 -7.40 -15.62
CA SER A 63 1.32 -7.59 -17.04
C SER A 63 2.56 -7.75 -17.94
N MET A 64 3.72 -7.31 -17.48
CA MET A 64 5.01 -7.52 -18.17
C MET A 64 5.51 -8.95 -18.04
N GLN A 65 5.17 -9.65 -16.96
CA GLN A 65 5.51 -11.05 -16.72
C GLN A 65 4.46 -12.00 -17.32
N GLY A 66 3.22 -11.54 -17.42
CA GLY A 66 2.10 -12.29 -17.94
C GLY A 66 0.82 -12.04 -17.16
N GLU A 67 -0.23 -12.72 -17.52
CA GLU A 67 -1.54 -12.54 -16.93
C GLU A 67 -2.13 -13.86 -16.43
N VAL A 68 -2.73 -13.82 -15.24
CA VAL A 68 -3.52 -14.95 -14.73
C VAL A 68 -4.97 -14.77 -15.14
N HIS A 69 -5.53 -15.75 -15.80
CA HIS A 69 -6.89 -15.69 -16.31
C HIS A 69 -7.79 -16.72 -15.61
N TYR A 70 -9.03 -16.32 -15.36
CA TYR A 70 -10.17 -17.23 -15.17
C TYR A 70 -10.98 -17.24 -16.44
N ARG A 71 -10.86 -18.30 -17.25
CA ARG A 71 -11.39 -18.37 -18.61
C ARG A 71 -10.84 -17.22 -19.48
N THR A 72 -11.66 -16.19 -19.74
CA THR A 72 -11.31 -15.01 -20.56
C THR A 72 -11.10 -13.75 -19.72
N ARG A 73 -11.34 -13.81 -18.41
CA ARG A 73 -11.19 -12.66 -17.51
C ARG A 73 -9.79 -12.66 -16.90
N VAL A 74 -9.08 -11.55 -17.05
CA VAL A 74 -7.82 -11.30 -16.31
C VAL A 74 -8.13 -11.13 -14.83
N LEU A 75 -7.40 -11.85 -14.00
CA LEU A 75 -7.51 -11.77 -12.54
C LEU A 75 -6.59 -10.68 -11.99
N ARG A 76 -6.99 -10.15 -10.85
CA ARG A 76 -6.25 -9.08 -10.14
C ARG A 76 -6.15 -9.41 -8.66
N ALA A 77 -5.28 -8.70 -7.96
CA ALA A 77 -5.28 -8.69 -6.51
C ALA A 77 -6.68 -8.31 -5.99
N GLY A 78 -7.15 -9.00 -4.96
CA GLY A 78 -8.50 -8.85 -4.42
C GLY A 78 -9.55 -9.82 -4.99
N ASP A 79 -9.27 -10.52 -6.10
CA ASP A 79 -10.23 -11.50 -6.64
C ASP A 79 -10.34 -12.73 -5.73
N VAL A 80 -11.59 -13.20 -5.58
CA VAL A 80 -11.91 -14.45 -4.88
C VAL A 80 -12.29 -15.51 -5.91
N ILE A 81 -11.64 -16.66 -5.84
CA ILE A 81 -11.82 -17.77 -6.73
C ILE A 81 -12.35 -18.97 -5.95
N PRO A 82 -13.56 -19.46 -6.21
CA PRO A 82 -14.07 -20.67 -5.54
C PRO A 82 -13.29 -21.91 -5.95
N ALA A 83 -13.24 -22.93 -5.10
CA ALA A 83 -12.45 -24.14 -5.30
C ALA A 83 -12.77 -24.83 -6.63
N GLU A 84 -14.03 -24.92 -6.99
CA GLU A 84 -14.49 -25.51 -8.26
C GLU A 84 -14.00 -24.79 -9.53
N ALA A 85 -13.53 -23.55 -9.38
CA ALA A 85 -13.01 -22.72 -10.48
C ALA A 85 -11.47 -22.72 -10.58
N LEU A 86 -10.76 -23.29 -9.61
CA LEU A 86 -9.29 -23.30 -9.58
C LEU A 86 -8.68 -24.03 -10.78
N ASN A 87 -9.29 -25.11 -11.22
CA ASN A 87 -8.87 -25.87 -12.41
C ASN A 87 -9.16 -25.15 -13.74
N MET A 88 -9.84 -24.02 -13.72
CA MET A 88 -10.12 -23.17 -14.89
C MET A 88 -9.21 -21.95 -14.95
N LEU A 89 -8.25 -21.86 -14.03
CA LEU A 89 -7.24 -20.83 -14.04
C LEU A 89 -6.12 -21.15 -15.03
N SER A 90 -5.60 -20.12 -15.67
CA SER A 90 -4.45 -20.26 -16.57
C SER A 90 -3.51 -19.08 -16.44
N MET A 91 -2.21 -19.35 -16.49
CA MET A 91 -1.16 -18.35 -16.64
C MET A 91 -0.83 -18.20 -18.11
N HIS A 92 -0.89 -16.98 -18.61
CA HIS A 92 -0.49 -16.59 -19.96
C HIS A 92 0.78 -15.75 -19.85
N PRO A 93 1.99 -16.36 -20.04
CA PRO A 93 3.24 -15.62 -20.00
C PRO A 93 3.27 -14.52 -21.07
N ALA A 94 3.90 -13.39 -20.77
CA ALA A 94 4.17 -12.38 -21.79
C ALA A 94 5.17 -12.90 -22.83
N ASP A 95 5.09 -12.42 -24.06
CA ASP A 95 5.87 -12.95 -25.22
C ASP A 95 7.40 -12.89 -25.03
N THR A 96 7.88 -12.04 -24.15
CA THR A 96 9.31 -11.81 -23.89
C THR A 96 9.77 -12.32 -22.53
N CYS A 97 8.85 -12.86 -21.71
CA CYS A 97 9.14 -13.12 -20.31
C CYS A 97 9.91 -14.44 -20.11
N SER A 98 11.00 -14.36 -19.37
CA SER A 98 11.70 -15.50 -18.74
C SER A 98 12.03 -15.12 -17.29
N GLY A 99 12.24 -16.11 -16.42
CA GLY A 99 12.56 -15.89 -15.02
C GLY A 99 11.48 -16.33 -14.05
N THR A 100 11.36 -15.69 -12.89
CA THR A 100 10.45 -16.10 -11.82
C THR A 100 9.44 -15.01 -11.51
N CYS A 101 8.15 -15.35 -11.45
CA CYS A 101 7.10 -14.51 -10.91
C CYS A 101 6.30 -15.25 -9.84
N GLU A 102 5.44 -14.55 -9.13
CA GLU A 102 4.74 -15.11 -7.97
C GLU A 102 3.24 -14.83 -8.04
N ILE A 103 2.46 -15.83 -7.61
CA ILE A 103 1.05 -15.65 -7.22
C ILE A 103 1.00 -15.77 -5.72
N VAL A 104 0.53 -14.72 -5.04
CA VAL A 104 0.35 -14.72 -3.59
C VAL A 104 -1.13 -14.81 -3.30
N TYR A 105 -1.53 -15.78 -2.47
CA TYR A 105 -2.92 -16.05 -2.18
C TYR A 105 -3.13 -16.54 -0.74
N CYS A 106 -4.36 -16.43 -0.27
CA CYS A 106 -4.80 -17.02 0.99
C CYS A 106 -5.88 -18.07 0.70
N PRO A 107 -5.75 -19.32 1.17
CA PRO A 107 -6.82 -20.30 1.07
C PRO A 107 -8.02 -19.88 1.93
N ILE A 108 -9.21 -20.28 1.52
CA ILE A 108 -10.46 -20.03 2.22
C ILE A 108 -11.03 -21.37 2.66
N ALA A 109 -11.33 -21.51 3.95
CA ALA A 109 -11.97 -22.67 4.52
C ALA A 109 -12.89 -22.25 5.68
N ASP A 110 -14.07 -22.87 5.81
CA ASP A 110 -15.10 -22.52 6.80
C ASP A 110 -15.49 -21.03 6.80
N GLY A 111 -15.49 -20.41 5.61
CA GLY A 111 -15.77 -18.98 5.43
C GLY A 111 -14.69 -18.05 6.00
N LYS A 112 -13.49 -18.55 6.28
CA LYS A 112 -12.37 -17.79 6.81
C LYS A 112 -11.19 -17.79 5.84
N VAL A 113 -10.48 -16.66 5.79
CA VAL A 113 -9.23 -16.52 5.03
C VAL A 113 -8.08 -17.06 5.85
N GLY A 114 -7.36 -18.04 5.32
CA GLY A 114 -6.20 -18.65 5.95
C GLY A 114 -4.91 -17.84 5.81
N ALA A 115 -3.80 -18.42 6.25
CA ALA A 115 -2.49 -17.79 6.14
C ALA A 115 -2.07 -17.60 4.67
N GLN A 116 -1.35 -16.51 4.40
CA GLN A 116 -0.82 -16.18 3.08
C GLN A 116 0.15 -17.28 2.59
N GLN A 117 0.01 -17.66 1.34
CA GLN A 117 0.85 -18.62 0.64
C GLN A 117 1.39 -18.01 -0.64
N THR A 118 2.58 -18.45 -1.05
CA THR A 118 3.24 -17.96 -2.26
C THR A 118 3.49 -19.12 -3.20
N MET A 119 2.98 -19.02 -4.43
CA MET A 119 3.28 -19.92 -5.53
C MET A 119 4.31 -19.25 -6.43
N LYS A 120 5.46 -19.86 -6.59
CA LYS A 120 6.50 -19.39 -7.52
C LYS A 120 6.30 -20.00 -8.88
N LEU A 121 6.28 -19.17 -9.91
CA LEU A 121 6.17 -19.58 -11.31
C LEU A 121 7.49 -19.30 -12.01
N ARG A 122 8.17 -20.35 -12.47
CA ARG A 122 9.38 -20.23 -13.28
C ARG A 122 9.03 -20.29 -14.75
N LEU A 123 9.15 -19.16 -15.45
CA LEU A 123 8.87 -19.03 -16.87
C LEU A 123 10.13 -19.35 -17.69
N LEU A 124 10.05 -20.29 -18.62
CA LEU A 124 11.18 -20.73 -19.45
C LEU A 124 11.11 -20.20 -20.90
N GLY A 125 10.20 -19.29 -21.18
CA GLY A 125 9.99 -18.75 -22.52
C GLY A 125 10.45 -17.29 -22.64
N GLY A 126 11.03 -16.94 -23.76
CA GLY A 126 11.47 -15.60 -24.05
C GLY A 126 12.98 -15.36 -23.85
N LYS A 127 13.46 -14.22 -24.34
CA LYS A 127 14.79 -13.72 -24.08
C LYS A 127 14.67 -12.75 -22.90
N ASP A 128 15.41 -13.03 -21.85
CA ASP A 128 15.52 -12.16 -20.70
C ASP A 128 15.91 -10.74 -21.13
N GLN A 129 15.16 -9.75 -20.69
CA GLN A 129 15.40 -8.34 -21.03
C GLN A 129 16.03 -7.62 -19.84
N ALA A 130 16.71 -6.55 -20.11
CA ALA A 130 17.27 -5.71 -19.05
C ALA A 130 16.14 -4.94 -18.34
N PRO A 131 16.27 -4.71 -17.02
CA PRO A 131 15.33 -3.90 -16.27
C PRO A 131 15.15 -2.51 -16.87
N VAL A 132 14.01 -1.90 -16.66
CA VAL A 132 13.71 -0.51 -17.04
C VAL A 132 13.62 0.35 -15.80
N CYS A 133 14.51 1.33 -15.69
CA CYS A 133 14.48 2.32 -14.61
C CYS A 133 13.79 3.60 -15.04
N GLU A 134 13.04 4.22 -14.14
CA GLU A 134 12.31 5.46 -14.35
C GLU A 134 12.88 6.61 -13.54
N ASP A 135 12.86 7.80 -14.11
CA ASP A 135 13.16 9.04 -13.40
C ASP A 135 12.17 9.26 -12.25
N SER A 136 12.68 9.75 -11.13
CA SER A 136 11.86 10.11 -9.99
C SER A 136 12.31 11.43 -9.35
N ALA A 137 11.59 11.90 -8.34
CA ALA A 137 11.92 13.10 -7.63
C ALA A 137 11.73 12.90 -6.11
N LEU A 138 12.59 13.54 -5.34
CA LEU A 138 12.53 13.61 -3.88
C LEU A 138 12.63 15.08 -3.45
N GLU A 139 11.77 15.46 -2.52
CA GLU A 139 11.84 16.76 -1.87
C GLU A 139 12.30 16.59 -0.43
N THR A 140 13.15 17.47 0.07
CA THR A 140 13.52 17.50 1.48
C THR A 140 13.76 18.92 1.95
N TYR A 141 13.84 19.11 3.27
CA TYR A 141 14.19 20.39 3.86
C TYR A 141 15.69 20.48 4.13
N LYS A 142 16.19 21.71 4.15
CA LYS A 142 17.56 22.02 4.55
C LYS A 142 17.93 21.36 5.89
N ASN A 143 19.02 20.59 5.89
CA ASN A 143 19.55 19.82 7.04
C ASN A 143 18.62 18.69 7.52
N ILE A 144 17.65 18.27 6.73
CA ILE A 144 16.77 17.14 7.06
C ILE A 144 17.01 16.05 6.03
N ALA A 145 17.36 14.85 6.48
CA ALA A 145 17.42 13.69 5.63
C ALA A 145 16.00 13.21 5.29
N ASN A 146 15.82 12.69 4.08
CA ASN A 146 14.57 12.08 3.65
C ASN A 146 14.83 10.77 2.93
N THR A 147 13.83 9.90 2.88
CA THR A 147 13.87 8.59 2.26
C THR A 147 13.04 8.56 0.99
N GLY A 148 13.43 7.71 0.05
CA GLY A 148 12.70 7.46 -1.18
C GLY A 148 12.95 6.04 -1.66
N SER A 149 12.31 5.67 -2.78
CA SER A 149 12.51 4.38 -3.43
C SER A 149 12.83 4.59 -4.91
N LEU A 150 13.78 3.82 -5.42
CA LEU A 150 14.10 3.79 -6.83
C LEU A 150 12.99 3.08 -7.60
N LYS A 151 12.63 3.62 -8.76
CA LYS A 151 11.62 3.02 -9.63
C LYS A 151 12.29 2.20 -10.71
N ALA A 152 12.13 0.90 -10.65
CA ALA A 152 12.58 -0.04 -11.65
C ALA A 152 11.58 -1.18 -11.82
N ALA A 153 11.42 -1.67 -13.04
CA ALA A 153 10.60 -2.81 -13.36
C ALA A 153 11.36 -3.76 -14.28
N ASP A 154 11.10 -5.04 -14.11
CA ASP A 154 11.65 -6.11 -14.91
C ASP A 154 10.57 -7.09 -15.34
N ASP A 155 10.73 -7.74 -16.50
CA ASP A 155 9.76 -8.69 -17.04
C ASP A 155 9.90 -10.10 -16.42
N ALA A 156 11.05 -10.40 -15.83
CA ALA A 156 11.40 -11.72 -15.32
C ALA A 156 11.68 -11.72 -13.82
N ASP A 157 12.26 -10.67 -13.28
CA ASP A 157 12.77 -10.62 -11.92
C ASP A 157 11.99 -9.68 -11.01
N THR A 158 11.67 -10.15 -9.82
CA THR A 158 11.08 -9.34 -8.74
C THR A 158 12.15 -8.71 -7.84
N THR A 159 13.40 -9.19 -7.92
CA THR A 159 14.51 -8.69 -7.11
C THR A 159 15.61 -8.15 -8.02
N LEU A 160 15.87 -6.87 -7.90
CA LEU A 160 16.88 -6.16 -8.67
C LEU A 160 18.01 -5.69 -7.76
N THR A 161 19.22 -5.63 -8.31
CA THR A 161 20.38 -5.03 -7.62
C THR A 161 20.61 -3.63 -8.12
N TYR A 162 20.65 -2.64 -7.23
CA TYR A 162 20.77 -1.24 -7.58
C TYR A 162 22.19 -0.72 -7.38
N GLN A 163 22.62 0.17 -8.27
CA GLN A 163 23.93 0.81 -8.19
C GLN A 163 23.85 2.30 -8.53
N LEU A 164 24.56 3.13 -7.75
CA LEU A 164 24.77 4.53 -8.07
C LEU A 164 25.78 4.67 -9.21
N VAL A 165 25.36 5.38 -10.27
CA VAL A 165 26.20 5.73 -11.42
C VAL A 165 26.86 7.09 -11.20
N LYS A 166 26.12 8.00 -10.55
CA LYS A 166 26.60 9.35 -10.28
C LYS A 166 26.09 9.84 -8.93
N GLU A 167 27.01 10.24 -8.09
CA GLU A 167 26.72 10.82 -6.78
C GLU A 167 26.09 12.22 -6.87
N PRO A 168 25.26 12.62 -5.89
CA PRO A 168 24.79 13.99 -5.77
C PRO A 168 25.91 14.95 -5.41
N LYS A 169 25.68 16.25 -5.55
CA LYS A 169 26.68 17.31 -5.30
C LYS A 169 26.46 18.12 -4.02
N ARG A 170 25.29 18.00 -3.43
CA ARG A 170 24.84 18.82 -2.28
C ARG A 170 24.42 17.99 -1.08
N GLY A 171 24.70 16.70 -1.10
CA GLY A 171 24.39 15.74 -0.05
C GLY A 171 24.97 14.38 -0.37
N ALA A 172 24.60 13.41 0.43
CA ALA A 172 24.98 12.01 0.27
C ALA A 172 23.74 11.13 0.12
N VAL A 173 23.87 10.04 -0.63
CA VAL A 173 22.85 8.98 -0.78
C VAL A 173 23.39 7.72 -0.12
N GLU A 174 22.58 7.15 0.76
CA GLU A 174 22.75 5.79 1.25
C GLU A 174 21.70 4.92 0.56
N LEU A 175 22.15 3.97 -0.25
CA LEU A 175 21.31 3.07 -1.04
C LEU A 175 21.22 1.72 -0.34
N HIS A 176 20.00 1.17 -0.24
CA HIS A 176 19.73 -0.12 0.38
C HIS A 176 19.43 -1.19 -0.68
N GLU A 177 19.54 -2.46 -0.30
CA GLU A 177 19.38 -3.61 -1.21
C GLU A 177 17.98 -3.71 -1.82
N ASP A 178 16.96 -3.24 -1.12
CA ASP A 178 15.56 -3.23 -1.57
C ASP A 178 15.23 -2.07 -2.53
N GLY A 179 16.23 -1.26 -2.91
CA GLY A 179 16.04 -0.09 -3.75
C GLY A 179 15.54 1.15 -3.01
N SER A 180 15.31 1.05 -1.70
CA SER A 180 15.10 2.24 -0.89
C SER A 180 16.40 3.01 -0.73
N PHE A 181 16.31 4.32 -0.51
CA PHE A 181 17.49 5.15 -0.28
C PHE A 181 17.21 6.25 0.73
N THR A 182 18.26 6.69 1.41
CA THR A 182 18.25 7.86 2.27
C THR A 182 19.11 8.95 1.65
N TYR A 183 18.54 10.12 1.37
CA TYR A 183 19.27 11.30 0.96
C TYR A 183 19.47 12.25 2.14
N THR A 184 20.72 12.60 2.43
CA THR A 184 21.10 13.53 3.50
C THR A 184 21.72 14.78 2.88
N PRO A 185 21.04 15.95 2.93
CA PRO A 185 21.63 17.19 2.43
C PRO A 185 22.87 17.59 3.21
N ASP A 186 23.88 18.10 2.54
CA ASP A 186 25.02 18.76 3.18
C ASP A 186 24.57 19.94 4.03
N HIS A 187 25.33 20.22 5.08
CA HIS A 187 25.00 21.29 6.02
C HIS A 187 24.73 22.63 5.34
N ASN A 188 23.54 23.18 5.61
CA ASN A 188 23.05 24.46 5.10
C ASN A 188 22.85 24.55 3.56
N LYS A 189 22.89 23.47 2.80
CA LYS A 189 22.58 23.48 1.37
C LYS A 189 21.08 23.62 1.12
N VAL A 190 20.75 24.29 0.03
CA VAL A 190 19.39 24.43 -0.54
C VAL A 190 19.46 24.43 -2.05
N GLY A 191 18.34 24.23 -2.73
CA GLY A 191 18.22 24.22 -4.18
C GLY A 191 18.21 22.80 -4.75
N SER A 192 18.50 22.65 -6.04
CA SER A 192 18.40 21.38 -6.74
C SER A 192 19.68 20.56 -6.63
N ASP A 193 19.51 19.25 -6.54
CA ASP A 193 20.54 18.22 -6.65
C ASP A 193 20.02 17.05 -7.47
N SER A 194 20.84 16.06 -7.75
CA SER A 194 20.42 14.83 -8.44
C SER A 194 21.51 13.76 -8.34
N PHE A 195 21.09 12.51 -8.42
CA PHE A 195 21.97 11.37 -8.64
C PHE A 195 21.43 10.49 -9.77
N LEU A 196 22.29 9.62 -10.32
CA LEU A 196 21.93 8.63 -11.34
C LEU A 196 22.12 7.23 -10.78
N PHE A 197 21.25 6.32 -11.21
CA PHE A 197 21.31 4.92 -10.81
C PHE A 197 21.00 3.99 -11.99
N THR A 198 21.37 2.73 -11.84
CA THR A 198 20.98 1.60 -12.68
C THR A 198 20.47 0.47 -11.80
N ALA A 199 19.70 -0.42 -12.40
CA ALA A 199 19.32 -1.71 -11.81
C ALA A 199 19.90 -2.85 -12.65
N THR A 200 20.19 -3.97 -12.02
CA THR A 200 20.69 -5.20 -12.66
C THR A 200 19.84 -6.37 -12.21
N ASP A 201 19.39 -7.19 -13.14
CA ASP A 201 18.63 -8.41 -12.89
C ASP A 201 19.50 -9.59 -12.45
N SER A 202 18.87 -10.75 -12.22
CA SER A 202 19.58 -11.98 -11.82
C SER A 202 20.42 -12.60 -12.93
N ALA A 203 20.16 -12.27 -14.20
CA ALA A 203 20.92 -12.74 -15.36
C ALA A 203 22.13 -11.85 -15.68
N GLY A 204 22.22 -10.68 -15.03
CA GLY A 204 23.30 -9.70 -15.21
C GLY A 204 23.02 -8.66 -16.29
N ASN A 205 21.76 -8.54 -16.79
CA ASN A 205 21.40 -7.47 -17.70
C ASN A 205 21.26 -6.16 -16.92
N VAL A 206 21.81 -5.07 -17.45
CA VAL A 206 21.83 -3.76 -16.80
C VAL A 206 20.82 -2.83 -17.49
N SER A 207 20.04 -2.14 -16.69
CA SER A 207 19.02 -1.18 -17.13
C SER A 207 19.59 0.06 -17.83
N ASN A 208 18.70 0.89 -18.35
CA ASN A 208 19.01 2.29 -18.64
C ASN A 208 19.41 3.04 -17.35
N GLU A 209 20.19 4.11 -17.49
CA GLU A 209 20.41 5.08 -16.42
C GLU A 209 19.14 5.88 -16.16
N ALA A 210 18.74 6.04 -14.88
CA ALA A 210 17.65 6.89 -14.46
C ALA A 210 18.11 7.93 -13.43
N CYS A 211 17.39 9.04 -13.36
CA CYS A 211 17.74 10.19 -12.54
C CYS A 211 16.74 10.38 -11.39
N VAL A 212 17.25 10.45 -10.18
CA VAL A 212 16.49 10.98 -9.04
C VAL A 212 16.81 12.47 -8.89
N LYS A 213 15.80 13.32 -9.12
CA LYS A 213 15.90 14.77 -8.95
C LYS A 213 15.57 15.14 -7.52
N ILE A 214 16.43 15.91 -6.87
CA ILE A 214 16.27 16.29 -5.46
C ILE A 214 16.05 17.79 -5.36
N LYS A 215 15.06 18.19 -4.57
CA LYS A 215 14.78 19.58 -4.25
C LYS A 215 14.94 19.79 -2.74
N ILE A 216 15.92 20.60 -2.37
CA ILE A 216 16.20 20.95 -0.98
C ILE A 216 15.60 22.32 -0.67
N ILE A 217 14.57 22.35 0.16
CA ILE A 217 13.77 23.55 0.49
C ILE A 217 14.25 24.13 1.81
N LYS A 218 14.23 25.45 1.91
CA LYS A 218 14.42 26.14 3.18
C LYS A 218 13.09 26.17 3.94
N PRO A 219 13.01 25.56 5.15
CA PRO A 219 11.77 25.65 5.93
C PRO A 219 11.46 27.09 6.31
N THR A 220 10.17 27.44 6.43
CA THR A 220 9.70 28.78 6.82
C THR A 220 9.99 29.03 8.29
N ASP A 221 9.80 28.01 9.14
CA ASP A 221 10.12 28.05 10.56
C ASP A 221 11.43 27.28 10.85
N LYS A 222 12.24 27.79 11.75
CA LYS A 222 13.50 27.20 12.16
C LYS A 222 13.38 26.16 13.28
N ALA A 223 12.22 26.13 13.95
CA ALA A 223 12.01 25.20 15.05
C ALA A 223 11.91 23.75 14.51
N MET A 224 12.79 22.91 15.03
CA MET A 224 12.88 21.48 14.67
C MET A 224 12.28 20.65 15.80
N TYR A 225 11.62 19.57 15.45
CA TYR A 225 11.21 18.58 16.43
C TYR A 225 12.41 17.85 17.02
N THR A 226 12.37 17.60 18.33
CA THR A 226 13.47 16.95 19.06
C THR A 226 13.23 15.46 19.30
N ASP A 227 12.00 15.01 19.07
CA ASP A 227 11.51 13.66 19.37
C ASP A 227 11.26 12.80 18.11
N VAL A 228 11.60 13.30 16.93
CA VAL A 228 11.54 12.57 15.66
C VAL A 228 12.93 12.55 15.07
N GLN A 229 13.51 11.35 14.89
CA GLN A 229 14.91 11.21 14.46
C GLN A 229 15.10 10.36 13.21
N THR A 230 14.10 9.55 12.84
CA THR A 230 14.11 8.76 11.61
C THR A 230 14.02 9.70 10.41
N PRO A 231 14.87 9.58 9.37
CA PRO A 231 14.95 10.53 8.26
C PRO A 231 13.61 10.85 7.59
N GLY A 232 12.90 9.85 7.10
CA GLY A 232 11.60 10.04 6.46
C GLY A 232 10.54 10.64 7.39
N ASP A 233 10.50 10.20 8.65
CA ASP A 233 9.56 10.70 9.65
C ASP A 233 9.84 12.15 10.01
N THR A 234 11.11 12.51 10.15
CA THR A 234 11.50 13.90 10.39
C THR A 234 11.03 14.81 9.25
N TYR A 235 11.15 14.34 8.01
CA TYR A 235 10.63 15.06 6.86
C TYR A 235 9.11 15.20 6.90
N VAL A 236 8.37 14.11 7.14
CA VAL A 236 6.89 14.11 7.21
C VAL A 236 6.40 15.04 8.34
N ALA A 237 7.00 14.95 9.52
CA ALA A 237 6.63 15.81 10.65
C ALA A 237 6.84 17.32 10.33
N MET A 238 7.98 17.64 9.71
CA MET A 238 8.25 19.02 9.27
C MET A 238 7.35 19.46 8.14
N TRP A 239 7.01 18.56 7.21
CA TRP A 239 6.08 18.83 6.13
C TRP A 239 4.67 19.16 6.67
N LEU A 240 4.13 18.37 7.61
CA LEU A 240 2.85 18.64 8.25
C LEU A 240 2.83 20.02 8.94
N LYS A 241 3.96 20.41 9.55
CA LYS A 241 4.14 21.73 10.16
C LYS A 241 4.09 22.84 9.11
N GLU A 242 4.83 22.70 8.01
CA GLU A 242 4.86 23.67 6.92
C GLU A 242 3.51 23.81 6.20
N GLN A 243 2.71 22.72 6.14
CA GLN A 243 1.32 22.76 5.66
C GLN A 243 0.33 23.34 6.68
N GLY A 244 0.76 23.62 7.91
CA GLY A 244 -0.11 24.11 8.98
C GLY A 244 -1.09 23.06 9.52
N VAL A 245 -0.92 21.79 9.17
CA VAL A 245 -1.80 20.69 9.59
C VAL A 245 -1.54 20.27 11.04
N TYR A 246 -0.27 20.24 11.44
CA TYR A 246 0.12 19.96 12.81
C TYR A 246 1.38 20.73 13.19
N CYS A 247 1.25 21.65 14.15
CA CYS A 247 2.32 22.57 14.50
C CYS A 247 3.18 22.12 15.69
N GLY A 248 2.88 20.95 16.28
CA GLY A 248 3.60 20.45 17.46
C GLY A 248 3.28 21.23 18.74
N LYS A 249 3.95 20.86 19.81
CA LYS A 249 3.84 21.55 21.11
C LYS A 249 5.17 21.59 21.85
N THR A 250 5.30 22.53 22.80
CA THR A 250 6.47 22.59 23.67
C THR A 250 6.21 21.77 24.93
N VAL A 251 7.06 20.74 25.15
CA VAL A 251 7.03 19.87 26.33
C VAL A 251 8.38 19.99 27.04
N ALA A 252 8.35 20.44 28.28
CA ALA A 252 9.56 20.64 29.09
C ALA A 252 10.68 21.45 28.39
N GLY A 253 10.30 22.45 27.60
CA GLY A 253 11.21 23.31 26.83
C GLY A 253 11.68 22.76 25.49
N ASN A 254 11.30 21.54 25.14
CA ASN A 254 11.56 20.91 23.85
C ASN A 254 10.36 21.06 22.92
N PHE A 255 10.62 21.28 21.64
CA PHE A 255 9.58 21.32 20.62
C PHE A 255 9.34 19.89 20.11
N CYS A 256 8.13 19.35 20.35
CA CYS A 256 7.83 17.94 20.17
C CYS A 256 6.68 17.74 19.16
N PHE A 257 6.82 16.67 18.38
CA PHE A 257 5.78 16.13 17.49
C PHE A 257 4.92 15.09 18.20
N GLU A 258 5.50 14.35 19.13
CA GLU A 258 4.92 13.20 19.85
C GLU A 258 4.48 12.08 18.90
N PRO A 259 5.43 11.45 18.17
CA PRO A 259 5.16 10.50 17.10
C PRO A 259 4.32 9.29 17.55
N ASP A 260 4.50 8.81 18.76
CA ASP A 260 3.84 7.62 19.31
C ASP A 260 2.49 7.91 19.98
N SER A 261 2.09 9.18 20.08
CA SER A 261 0.77 9.53 20.62
C SER A 261 -0.33 9.07 19.67
N THR A 262 -1.40 8.51 20.22
CA THR A 262 -2.58 8.15 19.43
C THR A 262 -3.31 9.39 18.93
N VAL A 263 -3.90 9.28 17.74
CA VAL A 263 -4.72 10.33 17.12
C VAL A 263 -6.19 10.01 17.34
N SER A 264 -6.98 11.02 17.70
CA SER A 264 -8.42 10.86 17.82
C SER A 264 -9.12 10.92 16.45
N ARG A 265 -10.35 10.40 16.39
CA ARG A 265 -11.19 10.43 15.17
C ARG A 265 -11.40 11.85 14.66
N GLY A 266 -11.65 12.77 15.57
CA GLY A 266 -11.84 14.18 15.22
C GLY A 266 -10.57 14.85 14.73
N GLU A 267 -9.42 14.62 15.38
CA GLU A 267 -8.13 15.15 14.94
C GLU A 267 -7.75 14.67 13.54
N PHE A 268 -7.84 13.36 13.27
CA PHE A 268 -7.51 12.81 11.95
C PHE A 268 -8.42 13.39 10.85
N LEU A 269 -9.73 13.47 11.10
CA LEU A 269 -10.66 14.05 10.16
C LEU A 269 -10.27 15.50 9.82
N ILE A 270 -9.98 16.32 10.83
CA ILE A 270 -9.64 17.72 10.64
C ILE A 270 -8.30 17.86 9.90
N MET A 271 -7.28 17.10 10.32
CA MET A 271 -5.98 17.11 9.65
C MET A 271 -6.13 16.80 8.15
N THR A 272 -6.93 15.78 7.81
CA THR A 272 -7.17 15.40 6.42
C THR A 272 -7.92 16.50 5.66
N MET A 273 -9.00 17.04 6.24
CA MET A 273 -9.79 18.08 5.59
C MET A 273 -9.02 19.38 5.39
N GLN A 274 -8.19 19.77 6.35
CA GLN A 274 -7.31 20.94 6.22
C GLN A 274 -6.28 20.77 5.12
N LEU A 275 -5.66 19.60 5.07
CA LEU A 275 -4.67 19.26 4.04
C LEU A 275 -5.24 19.33 2.63
N LEU A 276 -6.48 18.88 2.45
CA LEU A 276 -7.18 18.85 1.16
C LEU A 276 -7.90 20.15 0.83
N GLY A 277 -7.77 21.19 1.67
CA GLY A 277 -8.35 22.51 1.42
C GLY A 277 -9.88 22.54 1.48
N SER A 278 -10.49 21.64 2.26
CA SER A 278 -11.94 21.58 2.41
C SER A 278 -12.52 22.90 2.95
N SER A 279 -13.54 23.42 2.28
CA SER A 279 -14.35 24.52 2.83
C SER A 279 -15.16 24.01 4.03
N GLN A 280 -15.29 24.86 5.04
CA GLN A 280 -16.04 24.54 6.26
C GLN A 280 -17.47 25.09 6.16
N GLU A 281 -18.42 24.31 6.67
CA GLU A 281 -19.79 24.76 6.85
C GLU A 281 -19.90 25.78 7.98
N ASP A 282 -21.06 26.46 8.05
CA ASP A 282 -21.33 27.41 9.12
C ASP A 282 -21.30 26.73 10.49
N ALA A 283 -20.59 27.32 11.44
CA ALA A 283 -20.48 26.87 12.82
C ALA A 283 -21.82 26.81 13.58
N ALA A 284 -22.85 27.47 13.07
CA ALA A 284 -24.19 27.44 13.64
C ALA A 284 -24.97 26.14 13.31
N LEU A 285 -24.47 25.33 12.37
CA LEU A 285 -25.12 24.09 11.98
C LEU A 285 -24.80 22.97 13.00
N THR A 286 -25.77 22.08 13.19
CA THR A 286 -25.63 20.91 14.06
C THR A 286 -25.40 19.65 13.22
N SER A 287 -24.61 18.72 13.74
CA SER A 287 -24.38 17.43 13.12
C SER A 287 -25.53 16.45 13.33
N GLY A 288 -26.30 16.66 14.40
CA GLY A 288 -27.35 15.73 14.82
C GLY A 288 -26.83 14.46 15.48
N PHE A 289 -25.52 14.33 15.75
CA PHE A 289 -24.97 13.25 16.56
C PHE A 289 -25.38 13.39 18.02
N ALA A 290 -25.67 12.26 18.65
CA ALA A 290 -26.11 12.24 20.04
C ALA A 290 -25.02 12.65 21.06
N ASP A 291 -23.75 12.70 20.62
CA ASP A 291 -22.58 13.13 21.39
C ASP A 291 -22.06 14.52 20.95
N GLU A 292 -22.89 15.32 20.30
CA GLU A 292 -22.48 16.65 19.79
C GLU A 292 -22.07 17.60 20.92
N ASP A 293 -22.65 17.47 22.11
CA ASP A 293 -22.29 18.22 23.31
C ASP A 293 -20.85 17.96 23.80
N GLN A 294 -20.29 16.80 23.45
CA GLN A 294 -18.89 16.43 23.72
C GLN A 294 -17.91 16.93 22.64
N THR A 295 -18.45 17.49 21.56
CA THR A 295 -17.65 17.99 20.45
C THR A 295 -17.24 19.44 20.71
N PRO A 296 -15.93 19.76 20.72
CA PRO A 296 -15.49 21.17 20.82
C PRO A 296 -16.08 22.04 19.72
N ASP A 297 -16.46 23.26 20.03
CA ASP A 297 -17.12 24.20 19.08
C ASP A 297 -16.30 24.38 17.79
N TRP A 298 -14.98 24.46 17.90
CA TRP A 298 -14.09 24.64 16.74
C TRP A 298 -14.04 23.42 15.81
N MET A 299 -14.38 22.22 16.31
CA MET A 299 -14.37 20.96 15.54
C MET A 299 -15.70 20.73 14.82
N ARG A 300 -16.80 21.29 15.33
CA ARG A 300 -18.16 21.08 14.82
C ARG A 300 -18.30 21.36 13.30
N PRO A 301 -17.79 22.49 12.76
CA PRO A 301 -17.91 22.78 11.33
C PRO A 301 -17.32 21.67 10.44
N PHE A 302 -16.18 21.11 10.83
CA PHE A 302 -15.56 20.00 10.10
C PHE A 302 -16.41 18.73 10.12
N ILE A 303 -16.97 18.38 11.27
CA ILE A 303 -17.84 17.20 11.43
C ILE A 303 -19.10 17.37 10.59
N VAL A 304 -19.73 18.54 10.62
CA VAL A 304 -20.93 18.80 9.80
C VAL A 304 -20.60 18.71 8.31
N THR A 305 -19.50 19.32 7.88
CA THR A 305 -19.03 19.22 6.48
C THR A 305 -18.78 17.78 6.07
N ALA A 306 -18.06 17.02 6.88
CA ALA A 306 -17.75 15.61 6.60
C ALA A 306 -19.01 14.74 6.53
N LEU A 307 -19.97 14.97 7.40
CA LEU A 307 -21.26 14.25 7.40
C LEU A 307 -22.06 14.56 6.14
N ARG A 308 -22.17 15.83 5.74
CA ARG A 308 -22.90 16.25 4.54
C ARG A 308 -22.29 15.70 3.26
N ASN A 309 -20.99 15.59 3.20
CA ASN A 309 -20.26 15.02 2.07
C ASN A 309 -20.18 13.48 2.12
N GLY A 310 -20.80 12.84 3.11
CA GLY A 310 -20.82 11.38 3.24
C GLY A 310 -19.47 10.75 3.60
N VAL A 311 -18.53 11.55 4.10
CA VAL A 311 -17.21 11.07 4.56
C VAL A 311 -17.33 10.28 5.85
N ILE A 312 -18.23 10.71 6.74
CA ILE A 312 -18.56 10.03 7.99
C ILE A 312 -20.07 9.78 8.08
N THR A 313 -20.45 8.69 8.73
CA THR A 313 -21.86 8.30 8.92
C THR A 313 -22.23 8.15 10.39
N GLY A 314 -21.26 8.15 11.29
CA GLY A 314 -21.44 7.86 12.71
C GLY A 314 -21.58 6.38 13.01
N VAL A 315 -21.64 6.06 14.30
CA VAL A 315 -21.80 4.71 14.84
C VAL A 315 -23.08 4.65 15.66
N SER A 316 -23.85 3.58 15.51
CA SER A 316 -25.07 3.38 16.31
C SER A 316 -24.74 3.20 17.78
N SER A 317 -25.50 3.89 18.65
CA SER A 317 -25.46 3.75 20.11
C SER A 317 -26.90 3.66 20.66
N GLU A 318 -27.04 3.40 21.94
CA GLU A 318 -28.36 3.36 22.60
C GLU A 318 -29.11 4.70 22.50
N ASN A 319 -28.37 5.82 22.42
CA ASN A 319 -28.95 7.17 22.38
C ASN A 319 -29.04 7.76 20.95
N GLY A 320 -28.74 6.98 19.92
CA GLY A 320 -28.72 7.42 18.53
C GLY A 320 -27.35 7.30 17.88
N LEU A 321 -27.13 7.97 16.76
CA LEU A 321 -25.84 7.99 16.08
C LEU A 321 -24.85 8.87 16.86
N VAL A 322 -23.61 8.39 17.03
CA VAL A 322 -22.50 9.11 17.67
C VAL A 322 -21.29 9.16 16.73
N PHE A 323 -20.50 10.22 16.81
CA PHE A 323 -19.25 10.34 16.07
C PHE A 323 -18.03 9.90 16.90
N ARG A 324 -18.04 10.14 18.20
CA ARG A 324 -16.95 9.87 19.14
C ARG A 324 -15.67 10.62 18.79
N PRO A 325 -15.68 11.95 18.72
CA PRO A 325 -14.57 12.75 18.23
C PRO A 325 -13.27 12.56 19.03
N GLN A 326 -13.37 12.28 20.31
CA GLN A 326 -12.23 12.08 21.21
C GLN A 326 -11.74 10.63 21.30
N ALA A 327 -12.45 9.67 20.70
CA ALA A 327 -12.02 8.27 20.70
C ALA A 327 -10.76 8.10 19.85
N ALA A 328 -9.83 7.28 20.33
CA ALA A 328 -8.67 6.89 19.53
C ALA A 328 -9.13 6.24 18.21
N LEU A 329 -8.56 6.68 17.10
CA LEU A 329 -8.88 6.16 15.78
C LEU A 329 -8.08 4.90 15.50
N THR A 330 -8.74 3.83 15.06
CA THR A 330 -8.04 2.63 14.60
C THR A 330 -7.58 2.77 13.14
N ARG A 331 -6.59 1.96 12.73
CA ARG A 331 -6.12 1.92 11.33
C ARG A 331 -7.24 1.56 10.36
N ALA A 332 -8.13 0.64 10.75
CA ALA A 332 -9.30 0.28 9.94
C ALA A 332 -10.29 1.44 9.76
N GLU A 333 -10.54 2.21 10.82
CA GLU A 333 -11.39 3.40 10.76
C GLU A 333 -10.76 4.52 9.91
N ALA A 334 -9.43 4.71 10.02
CA ALA A 334 -8.69 5.64 9.18
C ALA A 334 -8.82 5.25 7.68
N ALA A 335 -8.71 3.95 7.37
CA ALA A 335 -8.89 3.45 6.00
C ALA A 335 -10.25 3.82 5.43
N VAL A 336 -11.33 3.59 6.19
CA VAL A 336 -12.70 3.93 5.73
C VAL A 336 -12.88 5.44 5.55
N MET A 337 -12.32 6.25 6.46
CA MET A 337 -12.36 7.71 6.30
C MET A 337 -11.63 8.16 5.03
N LEU A 338 -10.42 7.63 4.79
CA LEU A 338 -9.64 7.98 3.60
C LEU A 338 -10.31 7.50 2.31
N GLN A 339 -10.85 6.28 2.26
CA GLN A 339 -11.61 5.79 1.11
C GLN A 339 -12.75 6.74 0.76
N ASN A 340 -13.54 7.16 1.77
CA ASN A 340 -14.65 8.06 1.57
C ASN A 340 -14.22 9.46 1.14
N ILE A 341 -13.13 9.99 1.68
CA ILE A 341 -12.57 11.30 1.33
C ILE A 341 -12.06 11.30 -0.12
N LEU A 342 -11.34 10.25 -0.50
CA LEU A 342 -10.76 10.09 -1.82
C LEU A 342 -11.78 9.63 -2.88
N ASP A 343 -13.03 9.41 -2.47
CA ASP A 343 -14.12 8.88 -3.31
C ASP A 343 -13.71 7.62 -4.10
N LEU A 344 -12.90 6.76 -3.46
CA LEU A 344 -12.44 5.54 -4.10
C LEU A 344 -13.60 4.56 -4.20
N PRO A 345 -13.83 3.96 -5.38
CA PRO A 345 -14.83 2.92 -5.52
C PRO A 345 -14.51 1.76 -4.58
N GLY A 346 -15.51 1.20 -3.94
CA GLY A 346 -15.33 -0.07 -3.22
C GLY A 346 -14.78 -1.11 -4.20
N SER A 347 -13.91 -1.98 -3.72
CA SER A 347 -13.29 -3.04 -4.55
C SER A 347 -14.32 -3.97 -5.19
N GLY A 348 -15.61 -3.85 -4.80
CA GLY A 348 -16.70 -4.74 -5.21
C GLY A 348 -16.51 -6.16 -4.66
N SER A 349 -15.42 -6.38 -3.96
CA SER A 349 -15.16 -7.59 -3.22
C SER A 349 -16.06 -7.55 -1.99
N LYS A 350 -17.20 -8.18 -2.05
CA LYS A 350 -17.92 -8.52 -0.82
C LYS A 350 -17.01 -9.49 -0.08
N SER A 351 -16.15 -8.96 0.77
CA SER A 351 -15.38 -9.76 1.69
C SER A 351 -16.36 -10.51 2.60
N VAL A 352 -16.67 -11.73 2.21
CA VAL A 352 -17.57 -12.63 2.93
C VAL A 352 -16.87 -13.22 4.15
N PHE A 353 -15.61 -12.82 4.40
CA PHE A 353 -14.72 -13.52 5.28
C PHE A 353 -14.59 -12.81 6.62
N ALA A 354 -15.24 -13.40 7.63
CA ALA A 354 -14.91 -13.14 9.02
C ALA A 354 -13.51 -13.71 9.27
N SER A 355 -12.55 -12.85 9.57
CA SER A 355 -11.19 -13.24 9.91
C SER A 355 -11.09 -13.75 11.34
N ASP A 356 -10.13 -14.62 11.61
CA ASP A 356 -9.74 -14.96 12.99
C ASP A 356 -9.33 -13.69 13.76
N GLU A 357 -9.73 -13.61 15.03
CA GLU A 357 -9.69 -12.44 15.91
C GLU A 357 -8.30 -11.81 16.11
N ALA A 358 -7.22 -12.41 15.61
CA ALA A 358 -5.84 -11.97 15.91
C ALA A 358 -5.10 -11.28 14.75
N SER A 359 -5.55 -11.33 13.50
CA SER A 359 -4.71 -10.82 12.38
C SER A 359 -5.43 -10.31 11.16
N ALA A 360 -6.71 -10.01 11.19
CA ALA A 360 -7.43 -9.66 10.00
C ALA A 360 -8.21 -8.35 10.10
N VAL A 361 -8.28 -7.66 8.98
CA VAL A 361 -9.07 -6.47 8.78
C VAL A 361 -10.55 -6.77 9.09
N PRO A 362 -11.23 -5.95 9.91
CA PRO A 362 -12.66 -6.11 10.10
C PRO A 362 -13.43 -6.08 8.77
N VAL A 363 -14.44 -6.91 8.61
CA VAL A 363 -15.22 -7.06 7.37
C VAL A 363 -15.70 -5.70 6.83
N TRP A 364 -16.11 -4.80 7.72
CA TRP A 364 -16.62 -3.47 7.35
C TRP A 364 -15.53 -2.52 6.80
N ALA A 365 -14.23 -2.82 7.02
CA ALA A 365 -13.11 -2.00 6.55
C ALA A 365 -12.31 -2.67 5.41
N ALA A 366 -12.60 -3.91 5.08
CA ALA A 366 -11.83 -4.68 4.09
C ALA A 366 -11.80 -3.99 2.72
N ASP A 367 -12.96 -3.56 2.22
CA ASP A 367 -13.07 -2.82 0.96
C ASP A 367 -12.26 -1.53 0.95
N ALA A 368 -12.19 -0.84 2.09
CA ALA A 368 -11.43 0.40 2.21
C ALA A 368 -9.93 0.16 2.18
N VAL A 369 -9.47 -0.86 2.89
CA VAL A 369 -8.04 -1.24 2.90
C VAL A 369 -7.60 -1.70 1.50
N ASP A 370 -8.43 -2.48 0.80
CA ASP A 370 -8.14 -2.94 -0.56
C ASP A 370 -8.16 -1.79 -1.58
N ALA A 371 -9.11 -0.87 -1.47
CA ALA A 371 -9.20 0.30 -2.34
C ALA A 371 -7.98 1.22 -2.17
N LEU A 372 -7.52 1.44 -0.93
CA LEU A 372 -6.31 2.23 -0.64
C LEU A 372 -5.06 1.55 -1.17
N ALA A 373 -4.90 0.23 -0.96
CA ALA A 373 -3.77 -0.53 -1.51
C ALA A 373 -3.74 -0.46 -3.05
N GLY A 374 -4.92 -0.43 -3.69
CA GLY A 374 -5.05 -0.27 -5.15
C GLY A 374 -4.52 1.06 -5.70
N VAL A 375 -4.42 2.09 -4.86
CA VAL A 375 -3.82 3.39 -5.20
C VAL A 375 -2.45 3.60 -4.53
N GLY A 376 -1.87 2.55 -3.95
CA GLY A 376 -0.52 2.57 -3.37
C GLY A 376 -0.44 3.06 -1.92
N ILE A 377 -1.56 3.16 -1.20
CA ILE A 377 -1.59 3.48 0.24
C ILE A 377 -1.73 2.19 1.05
N GLU A 378 -0.69 1.84 1.79
CA GLU A 378 -0.63 0.59 2.55
C GLU A 378 -1.10 0.77 4.01
N ILE A 379 -2.12 0.03 4.40
CA ILE A 379 -2.60 -0.07 5.79
C ILE A 379 -2.22 -1.45 6.35
N ALA A 380 -1.51 -1.48 7.47
CA ALA A 380 -1.10 -2.74 8.11
C ALA A 380 -2.32 -3.60 8.51
N ARG A 381 -2.53 -4.69 7.79
CA ARG A 381 -3.72 -5.57 7.96
C ARG A 381 -3.73 -6.25 9.33
N SER A 382 -2.58 -6.78 9.77
CA SER A 382 -2.45 -7.52 11.03
C SER A 382 -2.74 -6.69 12.29
N THR A 383 -2.61 -5.37 12.21
CA THR A 383 -2.82 -4.43 13.32
C THR A 383 -3.95 -3.43 13.03
N SER A 384 -4.83 -3.74 12.09
CA SER A 384 -5.89 -2.82 11.64
C SER A 384 -6.86 -2.37 12.74
N ALA A 385 -7.07 -3.20 13.75
CA ALA A 385 -7.90 -2.87 14.93
C ALA A 385 -7.18 -2.02 15.99
N GLU A 386 -5.87 -1.83 15.87
CA GLU A 386 -5.11 -1.03 16.82
C GLU A 386 -5.24 0.48 16.51
N PRO A 387 -5.12 1.34 17.55
CA PRO A 387 -5.09 2.78 17.35
C PRO A 387 -3.92 3.21 16.47
N ILE A 388 -4.18 4.18 15.60
CA ILE A 388 -3.15 4.81 14.77
C ILE A 388 -2.33 5.82 15.59
N THR A 389 -1.02 5.81 15.42
CA THR A 389 -0.15 6.82 16.02
C THR A 389 -0.13 8.11 15.17
N ARG A 390 0.35 9.21 15.76
CA ARG A 390 0.45 10.49 15.06
C ARG A 390 1.42 10.42 13.88
N MET A 391 2.51 9.67 14.02
CA MET A 391 3.44 9.49 12.92
C MET A 391 2.82 8.67 11.78
N GLU A 392 2.12 7.59 12.09
CA GLU A 392 1.40 6.80 11.07
C GLU A 392 0.33 7.62 10.37
N ALA A 393 -0.46 8.40 11.12
CA ALA A 393 -1.42 9.33 10.53
C ALA A 393 -0.72 10.35 9.61
N GLY A 394 0.42 10.89 10.04
CA GLY A 394 1.22 11.82 9.24
C GLY A 394 1.72 11.22 7.93
N ARG A 395 2.20 9.98 7.95
CA ARG A 395 2.62 9.25 6.74
C ARG A 395 1.46 9.06 5.77
N LEU A 396 0.32 8.57 6.26
CA LEU A 396 -0.89 8.41 5.45
C LEU A 396 -1.34 9.72 4.81
N LEU A 397 -1.33 10.82 5.56
CA LEU A 397 -1.68 12.13 5.03
C LEU A 397 -0.70 12.61 3.95
N TYR A 398 0.59 12.35 4.14
CA TYR A 398 1.60 12.69 3.13
C TYR A 398 1.42 11.86 1.85
N GLU A 399 1.13 10.56 1.96
CA GLU A 399 0.84 9.68 0.81
C GLU A 399 -0.40 10.15 0.05
N VAL A 400 -1.50 10.44 0.75
CA VAL A 400 -2.73 11.00 0.17
C VAL A 400 -2.45 12.29 -0.59
N TRP A 401 -1.72 13.23 0.03
CA TRP A 401 -1.35 14.47 -0.61
C TRP A 401 -0.47 14.24 -1.85
N SER A 402 0.50 13.35 -1.75
CA SER A 402 1.42 13.02 -2.85
C SER A 402 0.66 12.47 -4.06
N LEU A 403 -0.30 11.56 -3.86
CA LEU A 403 -1.18 11.05 -4.91
C LEU A 403 -2.01 12.17 -5.54
N SER A 404 -2.50 13.11 -4.75
CA SER A 404 -3.27 14.25 -5.26
C SER A 404 -2.47 15.14 -6.21
N GLN A 405 -1.16 15.29 -5.96
CA GLN A 405 -0.26 16.08 -6.81
C GLN A 405 0.09 15.37 -8.12
N GLN A 406 0.03 14.05 -8.17
CA GLN A 406 0.32 13.24 -9.35
C GLN A 406 -0.91 13.11 -10.28
N GLY A 407 -2.09 13.50 -9.81
CA GLY A 407 -3.34 13.41 -10.58
C GLY A 407 -3.95 11.99 -10.59
N ASP A 408 -3.40 11.08 -9.80
CA ASP A 408 -3.87 9.69 -9.70
C ASP A 408 -5.21 9.59 -8.94
N VAL A 409 -5.55 10.61 -8.18
CA VAL A 409 -6.85 10.77 -7.52
C VAL A 409 -7.49 12.07 -8.01
N SER A 410 -8.50 11.96 -8.86
CA SER A 410 -9.09 13.09 -9.60
C SER A 410 -10.23 13.81 -8.89
N ALA A 411 -10.73 13.28 -7.78
CA ALA A 411 -11.84 13.88 -7.05
C ALA A 411 -11.70 13.65 -5.54
N PHE A 412 -11.70 14.72 -4.78
CA PHE A 412 -12.00 14.67 -3.36
C PHE A 412 -13.46 15.04 -3.15
N ARG A 413 -14.16 14.36 -2.25
CA ARG A 413 -15.56 14.72 -1.92
C ARG A 413 -15.77 16.14 -1.41
N PHE A 414 -14.69 16.89 -1.23
CA PHE A 414 -14.72 18.29 -0.79
C PHE A 414 -14.35 19.30 -1.89
N ALA A 415 -14.03 18.82 -3.10
CA ALA A 415 -13.65 19.69 -4.20
C ALA A 415 -14.89 20.21 -4.92
N GLU A 416 -15.49 21.31 -4.40
CA GLU A 416 -16.29 22.29 -5.13
C GLU A 416 -16.03 23.70 -4.60
#